data_2cb1210e46a6e4b0b5876eef444387a1
#
_entry.id   2cb1210e46a6e4b0b5876eef444387a1
#
_cell.length_a   1.000
_cell.length_b   1.000
_cell.length_c   1.000
_cell.angle_alpha   90.00
_cell.angle_beta   90.00
_cell.angle_gamma   90.00
#
_symmetry.space_group_name_H-M   'P 1'
#
loop_
_entity.id
_entity.type
_entity.pdbx_description
1 polymer ?
#
loop_
_entity_poly.entity_id
_entity_poly.type
_entity_poly.pdbx_seq_one_letter_code
_entity_poly.pdbx_strand_id
1 'polypeptide(L)'
;DTIADVFGATEVLNAIARIEAGEYSEDLAAIVGEQWDVAERIEASLNAAGIPFPLDRTIGTLSGGEAVTVALTAAFFDKPDFLILDEPTNNLDSASRKRLLELIRTAPMPVLVVSHDRELLEHADSIAELYHESLREFEGNYSAYRAAIDAEQDAAQAKVRETKAEHRKQIRERAAMQTRIARDARRGKNFAASKRKPGMAMGLDKNRSERSAAGRSLQANDAVAAAQSAHDKAQRALRADTHVHIDLPGTELPAGT
;
A
#
# COMPACT_ATOMS: atom_id res chain seq x y z
N ASP A 1 8.99 36.29 2.24
CA ASP A 1 7.54 36.16 2.07
C ASP A 1 6.84 36.38 3.41
N THR A 2 5.73 37.09 3.40
CA THR A 2 4.85 37.33 4.54
C THR A 2 3.69 36.32 4.58
N ILE A 3 2.91 36.34 5.65
CA ILE A 3 1.67 35.53 5.71
C ILE A 3 0.70 35.99 4.59
N ALA A 4 0.57 37.30 4.34
CA ALA A 4 -0.24 37.82 3.23
C ALA A 4 0.18 37.24 1.86
N ASP A 5 1.49 37.03 1.65
CA ASP A 5 2.01 36.46 0.41
C ASP A 5 1.57 34.99 0.26
N VAL A 6 1.56 34.22 1.35
CA VAL A 6 1.13 32.82 1.36
C VAL A 6 -0.36 32.68 1.03
N PHE A 7 -1.19 33.63 1.43
CA PHE A 7 -2.61 33.68 1.09
C PHE A 7 -2.88 34.34 -0.29
N GLY A 8 -1.84 34.77 -1.02
CA GLY A 8 -1.99 35.47 -2.30
C GLY A 8 -2.68 36.83 -2.19
N ALA A 9 -2.77 37.38 -0.99
CA ALA A 9 -3.57 38.58 -0.72
C ALA A 9 -2.76 39.88 -0.74
N THR A 10 -1.44 39.84 -0.88
CA THR A 10 -0.55 41.00 -0.78
C THR A 10 -0.95 42.16 -1.72
N GLU A 11 -1.28 41.83 -2.97
CA GLU A 11 -1.64 42.87 -3.97
C GLU A 11 -2.96 43.53 -3.60
N VAL A 12 -3.97 42.75 -3.19
CA VAL A 12 -5.29 43.26 -2.78
C VAL A 12 -5.16 44.13 -1.51
N LEU A 13 -4.43 43.66 -0.50
CA LEU A 13 -4.20 44.41 0.74
C LEU A 13 -3.47 45.74 0.50
N ASN A 14 -2.46 45.73 -0.37
CA ASN A 14 -1.77 46.97 -0.76
C ASN A 14 -2.70 47.93 -1.51
N ALA A 15 -3.56 47.42 -2.39
CA ALA A 15 -4.53 48.26 -3.10
C ALA A 15 -5.56 48.89 -2.14
N ILE A 16 -6.08 48.12 -1.18
CA ILE A 16 -6.97 48.60 -0.12
C ILE A 16 -6.29 49.72 0.69
N ALA A 17 -5.06 49.47 1.17
CA ALA A 17 -4.31 50.47 1.96
C ALA A 17 -4.07 51.79 1.20
N ARG A 18 -3.80 51.72 -0.12
CA ARG A 18 -3.64 52.91 -0.96
C ARG A 18 -4.97 53.70 -1.12
N ILE A 19 -6.08 52.97 -1.33
CA ILE A 19 -7.41 53.60 -1.41
C ILE A 19 -7.78 54.28 -0.09
N GLU A 20 -7.52 53.65 1.04
CA GLU A 20 -7.75 54.18 2.38
C GLU A 20 -6.87 55.41 2.65
N ALA A 21 -5.66 55.48 2.08
CA ALA A 21 -4.77 56.64 2.13
C ALA A 21 -5.22 57.79 1.20
N GLY A 22 -6.32 57.61 0.44
CA GLY A 22 -6.88 58.63 -0.45
C GLY A 22 -6.42 58.54 -1.90
N GLU A 23 -5.69 57.49 -2.28
CA GLU A 23 -5.30 57.25 -3.68
C GLU A 23 -6.40 56.41 -4.37
N TYR A 24 -7.31 57.06 -5.06
CA TYR A 24 -8.33 56.32 -5.82
C TYR A 24 -7.97 56.27 -7.30
N SER A 25 -7.99 55.04 -7.89
CA SER A 25 -7.97 54.83 -9.34
C SER A 25 -8.86 53.61 -9.71
N GLU A 26 -9.33 53.57 -10.96
CA GLU A 26 -10.11 52.44 -11.46
C GLU A 26 -9.30 51.12 -11.40
N ASP A 27 -7.98 51.20 -11.62
CA ASP A 27 -7.10 50.04 -11.55
C ASP A 27 -7.03 49.47 -10.13
N LEU A 28 -6.90 50.30 -9.11
CA LEU A 28 -6.91 49.88 -7.71
C LEU A 28 -8.25 49.26 -7.32
N ALA A 29 -9.35 49.88 -7.74
CA ALA A 29 -10.68 49.32 -7.48
C ALA A 29 -10.88 47.98 -8.19
N ALA A 30 -10.33 47.82 -9.40
CA ALA A 30 -10.36 46.55 -10.13
C ALA A 30 -9.54 45.46 -9.43
N ILE A 31 -8.38 45.76 -8.86
CA ILE A 31 -7.56 44.82 -8.08
C ILE A 31 -8.33 44.35 -6.84
N VAL A 32 -8.97 45.25 -6.10
CA VAL A 32 -9.73 44.88 -4.90
C VAL A 32 -11.00 44.07 -5.25
N GLY A 33 -11.71 44.47 -6.31
CA GLY A 33 -12.96 43.82 -6.72
C GLY A 33 -13.94 43.67 -5.56
N GLU A 34 -14.34 42.47 -5.23
CA GLU A 34 -15.24 42.14 -4.11
C GLU A 34 -14.51 41.77 -2.80
N GLN A 35 -13.17 41.86 -2.76
CA GLN A 35 -12.34 41.37 -1.67
C GLN A 35 -12.01 42.40 -0.59
N TRP A 36 -12.91 43.35 -0.32
CA TRP A 36 -12.70 44.38 0.69
C TRP A 36 -12.51 43.84 2.11
N ASP A 37 -13.05 42.65 2.39
CA ASP A 37 -12.99 41.98 3.68
C ASP A 37 -11.90 40.86 3.75
N VAL A 38 -10.98 40.85 2.80
CA VAL A 38 -9.99 39.76 2.69
C VAL A 38 -9.10 39.68 3.93
N ALA A 39 -8.70 40.81 4.52
CA ALA A 39 -7.89 40.85 5.73
C ALA A 39 -8.61 40.15 6.90
N GLU A 40 -9.85 40.57 7.17
CA GLU A 40 -10.67 40.03 8.27
C GLU A 40 -10.96 38.54 8.10
N ARG A 41 -11.18 38.11 6.85
CA ARG A 41 -11.42 36.67 6.54
C ARG A 41 -10.16 35.85 6.77
N ILE A 42 -8.98 36.33 6.37
CA ILE A 42 -7.71 35.64 6.62
C ILE A 42 -7.42 35.59 8.12
N GLU A 43 -7.56 36.71 8.83
CA GLU A 43 -7.38 36.77 10.27
C GLU A 43 -8.33 35.84 11.02
N ALA A 44 -9.59 35.75 10.61
CA ALA A 44 -10.55 34.82 11.18
C ALA A 44 -10.12 33.37 10.97
N SER A 45 -9.60 33.05 9.78
CA SER A 45 -9.10 31.70 9.46
C SER A 45 -7.86 31.36 10.28
N LEU A 46 -6.90 32.26 10.43
CA LEU A 46 -5.71 32.10 11.26
C LEU A 46 -6.07 31.95 12.75
N ASN A 47 -7.02 32.76 13.23
CA ASN A 47 -7.53 32.62 14.61
C ASN A 47 -8.17 31.26 14.85
N ALA A 48 -8.99 30.78 13.94
CA ALA A 48 -9.59 29.45 14.01
C ALA A 48 -8.53 28.33 14.00
N ALA A 49 -7.45 28.52 13.23
CA ALA A 49 -6.30 27.64 13.24
C ALA A 49 -5.42 27.79 14.51
N GLY A 50 -5.72 28.73 15.41
CA GLY A 50 -5.01 28.96 16.67
C GLY A 50 -3.64 29.63 16.48
N ILE A 51 -3.45 30.36 15.40
CA ILE A 51 -2.24 31.12 15.04
C ILE A 51 -2.60 32.58 14.72
N PRO A 52 -3.01 33.38 15.70
CA PRO A 52 -3.45 34.76 15.49
C PRO A 52 -2.26 35.67 15.18
N PHE A 53 -1.64 35.45 14.04
CA PHE A 53 -0.50 36.24 13.61
C PHE A 53 -0.93 37.40 12.69
N PRO A 54 -0.23 38.54 12.76
CA PRO A 54 -0.47 39.64 11.83
C PRO A 54 -0.03 39.24 10.41
N LEU A 55 -0.74 39.74 9.40
CA LEU A 55 -0.56 39.36 7.99
C LEU A 55 0.80 39.79 7.40
N ASP A 56 1.42 40.84 7.94
CA ASP A 56 2.75 41.33 7.57
C ASP A 56 3.89 40.54 8.19
N ARG A 57 3.59 39.57 9.09
CA ARG A 57 4.60 38.73 9.72
C ARG A 57 5.32 37.85 8.69
N THR A 58 6.66 37.85 8.74
CA THR A 58 7.49 37.08 7.83
C THR A 58 7.49 35.59 8.19
N ILE A 59 7.27 34.71 7.21
CA ILE A 59 7.23 33.23 7.39
C ILE A 59 8.52 32.71 8.01
N GLY A 60 9.69 33.25 7.65
CA GLY A 60 10.98 32.84 8.21
C GLY A 60 11.15 33.06 9.71
N THR A 61 10.24 33.82 10.37
CA THR A 61 10.20 33.99 11.84
C THR A 61 9.32 33.01 12.56
N LEU A 62 8.63 32.13 11.83
CA LEU A 62 7.75 31.11 12.37
C LEU A 62 8.53 29.82 12.67
N SER A 63 8.07 29.07 13.65
CA SER A 63 8.50 27.67 13.78
C SER A 63 8.02 26.84 12.59
N GLY A 64 8.66 25.69 12.33
CA GLY A 64 8.26 24.82 11.24
C GLY A 64 6.79 24.39 11.30
N GLY A 65 6.26 24.07 12.49
CA GLY A 65 4.86 23.72 12.68
C GLY A 65 3.90 24.91 12.42
N GLU A 66 4.26 26.11 12.87
CA GLU A 66 3.46 27.31 12.59
C GLU A 66 3.44 27.64 11.10
N ALA A 67 4.59 27.55 10.42
CA ALA A 67 4.66 27.79 8.98
C ALA A 67 3.81 26.80 8.18
N VAL A 68 3.85 25.50 8.52
CA VAL A 68 2.99 24.49 7.91
C VAL A 68 1.51 24.77 8.21
N THR A 69 1.19 25.19 9.44
CA THR A 69 -0.21 25.52 9.80
C THR A 69 -0.73 26.73 8.99
N VAL A 70 0.11 27.76 8.78
CA VAL A 70 -0.23 28.89 7.90
C VAL A 70 -0.48 28.41 6.48
N ALA A 71 0.43 27.61 5.91
CA ALA A 71 0.30 27.10 4.55
C ALA A 71 -0.96 26.24 4.36
N LEU A 72 -1.26 25.37 5.32
CA LEU A 72 -2.50 24.57 5.30
C LEU A 72 -3.75 25.45 5.40
N THR A 73 -3.74 26.44 6.29
CA THR A 73 -4.87 27.37 6.43
C THR A 73 -5.12 28.14 5.13
N ALA A 74 -4.06 28.59 4.45
CA ALA A 74 -4.17 29.24 3.16
C ALA A 74 -4.72 28.29 2.08
N ALA A 75 -4.24 27.04 2.03
CA ALA A 75 -4.72 26.05 1.07
C ALA A 75 -6.23 25.76 1.21
N PHE A 76 -6.78 25.78 2.43
CA PHE A 76 -8.21 25.62 2.67
C PHE A 76 -9.01 26.93 2.49
N PHE A 77 -8.35 28.11 2.62
CA PHE A 77 -9.01 29.43 2.55
C PHE A 77 -9.63 29.68 1.19
N ASP A 78 -8.93 29.37 0.10
CA ASP A 78 -9.36 29.60 -1.29
C ASP A 78 -10.48 28.66 -1.75
N LYS A 79 -10.85 27.65 -0.94
CA LYS A 79 -11.88 26.65 -1.25
C LYS A 79 -11.73 26.09 -2.67
N PRO A 80 -10.58 25.49 -3.01
CA PRO A 80 -10.37 24.94 -4.34
C PRO A 80 -11.38 23.80 -4.61
N ASP A 81 -11.61 23.49 -5.90
CA ASP A 81 -12.48 22.35 -6.28
C ASP A 81 -11.92 21.00 -5.81
N PHE A 82 -10.61 20.92 -5.62
CA PHE A 82 -9.90 19.72 -5.18
C PHE A 82 -8.58 20.09 -4.51
N LEU A 83 -8.25 19.46 -3.39
CA LEU A 83 -7.01 19.70 -2.64
C LEU A 83 -6.14 18.45 -2.57
N ILE A 84 -4.84 18.61 -2.85
CA ILE A 84 -3.84 17.55 -2.69
C ILE A 84 -2.88 17.96 -1.57
N LEU A 85 -2.71 17.07 -0.60
CA LEU A 85 -1.79 17.24 0.52
C LEU A 85 -0.76 16.11 0.50
N ASP A 86 0.52 16.46 0.43
CA ASP A 86 1.63 15.50 0.46
C ASP A 86 2.31 15.54 1.83
N GLU A 87 2.22 14.43 2.58
CA GLU A 87 2.76 14.27 3.94
C GLU A 87 2.46 15.46 4.89
N PRO A 88 1.20 15.92 5.00
CA PRO A 88 0.87 17.16 5.69
C PRO A 88 1.05 17.08 7.22
N THR A 89 1.23 15.88 7.78
CA THR A 89 1.48 15.66 9.21
C THR A 89 2.94 15.82 9.61
N ASN A 90 3.86 15.89 8.62
CA ASN A 90 5.28 16.05 8.90
C ASN A 90 5.55 17.41 9.60
N ASN A 91 6.37 17.36 10.63
CA ASN A 91 6.76 18.52 11.46
C ASN A 91 5.61 19.20 12.24
N LEU A 92 4.42 18.59 12.30
CA LEU A 92 3.34 19.06 13.15
C LEU A 92 3.44 18.50 14.57
N ASP A 93 3.23 19.34 15.56
CA ASP A 93 2.96 18.90 16.93
C ASP A 93 1.57 18.26 17.04
N SER A 94 1.27 17.63 18.18
CA SER A 94 0.00 16.93 18.35
C SER A 94 -1.23 17.87 18.30
N ALA A 95 -1.07 19.15 18.65
CA ALA A 95 -2.16 20.13 18.59
C ALA A 95 -2.44 20.54 17.14
N SER A 96 -1.40 20.84 16.37
CA SER A 96 -1.51 21.19 14.95
C SER A 96 -2.01 20.00 14.10
N ARG A 97 -1.60 18.77 14.45
CA ARG A 97 -2.10 17.54 13.80
C ARG A 97 -3.62 17.38 14.00
N LYS A 98 -4.12 17.59 15.21
CA LYS A 98 -5.57 17.52 15.49
C LYS A 98 -6.35 18.57 14.70
N ARG A 99 -5.79 19.78 14.56
CA ARG A 99 -6.41 20.86 13.76
C ARG A 99 -6.45 20.49 12.28
N LEU A 100 -5.36 19.92 11.74
CA LEU A 100 -5.32 19.44 10.36
C LEU A 100 -6.40 18.37 10.12
N LEU A 101 -6.54 17.39 11.03
CA LEU A 101 -7.58 16.36 10.96
C LEU A 101 -8.98 16.99 10.91
N GLU A 102 -9.23 18.00 11.75
CA GLU A 102 -10.51 18.70 11.76
C GLU A 102 -10.75 19.50 10.48
N LEU A 103 -9.73 20.15 9.93
CA LEU A 103 -9.81 20.85 8.64
C LEU A 103 -10.15 19.89 7.51
N ILE A 104 -9.48 18.74 7.43
CA ILE A 104 -9.76 17.73 6.41
C ILE A 104 -11.18 17.19 6.56
N ARG A 105 -11.60 16.87 7.79
CA ARG A 105 -12.92 16.31 8.08
C ARG A 105 -14.07 17.27 7.74
N THR A 106 -13.85 18.57 7.89
CA THR A 106 -14.85 19.61 7.62
C THR A 106 -14.70 20.27 6.25
N ALA A 107 -13.73 19.82 5.45
CA ALA A 107 -13.48 20.38 4.12
C ALA A 107 -14.72 20.23 3.23
N PRO A 108 -15.17 21.32 2.58
CA PRO A 108 -16.31 21.27 1.67
C PRO A 108 -15.97 20.69 0.28
N MET A 109 -14.68 20.42 0.03
CA MET A 109 -14.16 19.90 -1.23
C MET A 109 -13.50 18.52 -1.02
N PRO A 110 -13.33 17.72 -2.07
CA PRO A 110 -12.53 16.50 -2.02
C PRO A 110 -11.07 16.78 -1.68
N VAL A 111 -10.51 15.98 -0.78
CA VAL A 111 -9.10 16.08 -0.35
C VAL A 111 -8.40 14.76 -0.62
N LEU A 112 -7.34 14.79 -1.41
CA LEU A 112 -6.42 13.66 -1.57
C LEU A 112 -5.22 13.87 -0.65
N VAL A 113 -4.97 12.91 0.22
CA VAL A 113 -3.82 12.97 1.14
C VAL A 113 -2.87 11.81 0.84
N VAL A 114 -1.61 12.15 0.60
CA VAL A 114 -0.51 11.18 0.59
C VAL A 114 0.11 11.19 1.98
N SER A 115 0.05 10.08 2.71
CA SER A 115 0.58 10.01 4.07
C SER A 115 0.85 8.57 4.52
N HIS A 116 1.75 8.42 5.49
CA HIS A 116 1.97 7.21 6.26
C HIS A 116 1.39 7.29 7.69
N ASP A 117 0.75 8.39 8.03
CA ASP A 117 0.14 8.62 9.34
C ASP A 117 -1.18 7.85 9.47
N ARG A 118 -1.16 6.79 10.30
CA ARG A 118 -2.31 5.90 10.49
C ARG A 118 -3.52 6.61 11.10
N GLU A 119 -3.28 7.57 12.02
CA GLU A 119 -4.36 8.34 12.64
C GLU A 119 -5.08 9.18 11.58
N LEU A 120 -4.34 9.81 10.68
CA LEU A 120 -4.91 10.55 9.56
C LEU A 120 -5.68 9.64 8.60
N LEU A 121 -5.11 8.48 8.24
CA LEU A 121 -5.71 7.52 7.33
C LEU A 121 -6.97 6.83 7.91
N GLU A 122 -7.14 6.82 9.24
CA GLU A 122 -8.40 6.34 9.87
C GLU A 122 -9.60 7.23 9.58
N HIS A 123 -9.38 8.46 9.12
CA HIS A 123 -10.45 9.40 8.76
C HIS A 123 -10.74 9.43 7.25
N ALA A 124 -10.06 8.62 6.45
CA ALA A 124 -10.29 8.54 5.02
C ALA A 124 -11.57 7.76 4.69
N ASP A 125 -12.26 8.18 3.63
CA ASP A 125 -13.43 7.48 3.07
C ASP A 125 -12.98 6.31 2.17
N SER A 126 -11.82 6.44 1.53
CA SER A 126 -11.17 5.38 0.75
C SER A 126 -9.65 5.48 0.83
N ILE A 127 -8.98 4.34 0.65
CA ILE A 127 -7.52 4.24 0.62
C ILE A 127 -7.07 3.78 -0.76
N ALA A 128 -6.20 4.55 -1.39
CA ALA A 128 -5.52 4.16 -2.62
C ALA A 128 -4.10 3.68 -2.31
N GLU A 129 -3.85 2.42 -2.56
CA GLU A 129 -2.52 1.83 -2.38
C GLU A 129 -1.76 1.79 -3.69
N LEU A 130 -0.58 2.39 -3.73
CA LEU A 130 0.37 2.20 -4.83
C LEU A 130 1.34 1.07 -4.47
N TYR A 131 1.17 -0.08 -5.11
CA TYR A 131 2.00 -1.27 -4.88
C TYR A 131 2.49 -1.84 -6.22
N HIS A 132 3.81 -1.93 -6.43
CA HIS A 132 4.43 -2.39 -7.68
C HIS A 132 3.76 -1.82 -8.93
N GLU A 133 3.84 -0.59 -9.24
CA GLU A 133 3.30 0.05 -10.47
C GLU A 133 1.77 -0.10 -10.66
N SER A 134 1.06 -0.65 -9.69
CA SER A 134 -0.40 -0.79 -9.72
C SER A 134 -1.05 0.03 -8.61
N LEU A 135 -2.12 0.73 -8.96
CA LEU A 135 -2.96 1.45 -8.02
C LEU A 135 -4.17 0.57 -7.70
N ARG A 136 -4.42 0.35 -6.39
CA ARG A 136 -5.57 -0.39 -5.89
C ARG A 136 -6.34 0.50 -4.93
N GLU A 137 -7.64 0.56 -5.10
CA GLU A 137 -8.52 1.31 -4.23
C GLU A 137 -9.27 0.37 -3.28
N PHE A 138 -9.39 0.79 -2.03
CA PHE A 138 -10.10 0.10 -0.96
C PHE A 138 -11.09 1.07 -0.34
N GLU A 139 -12.35 0.70 -0.31
CA GLU A 139 -13.37 1.46 0.39
C GLU A 139 -13.14 1.42 1.90
N GLY A 140 -13.37 2.54 2.55
CA GLY A 140 -13.23 2.70 3.99
C GLY A 140 -11.85 3.20 4.43
N ASN A 141 -11.67 3.22 5.73
CA ASN A 141 -10.50 3.78 6.41
C ASN A 141 -9.30 2.81 6.46
N TYR A 142 -8.24 3.22 7.16
CA TYR A 142 -7.02 2.42 7.30
C TYR A 142 -7.26 1.06 7.95
N SER A 143 -8.13 0.97 8.95
CA SER A 143 -8.47 -0.31 9.59
C SER A 143 -9.17 -1.27 8.63
N ALA A 144 -10.08 -0.78 7.79
CA ALA A 144 -10.73 -1.59 6.76
C ALA A 144 -9.73 -2.08 5.70
N TYR A 145 -8.87 -1.18 5.22
CA TYR A 145 -7.77 -1.51 4.31
C TYR A 145 -6.86 -2.61 4.89
N ARG A 146 -6.41 -2.45 6.14
CA ARG A 146 -5.55 -3.45 6.81
C ARG A 146 -6.24 -4.80 6.92
N ALA A 147 -7.51 -4.83 7.31
CA ALA A 147 -8.27 -6.08 7.38
C ALA A 147 -8.37 -6.79 6.02
N ALA A 148 -8.57 -6.04 4.93
CA ALA A 148 -8.59 -6.59 3.58
C ALA A 148 -7.23 -7.18 3.18
N ILE A 149 -6.14 -6.46 3.42
CA ILE A 149 -4.78 -6.94 3.13
C ILE A 149 -4.42 -8.17 3.96
N ASP A 150 -4.74 -8.17 5.25
CA ASP A 150 -4.47 -9.30 6.14
C ASP A 150 -5.24 -10.56 5.70
N ALA A 151 -6.51 -10.42 5.29
CA ALA A 151 -7.31 -11.51 4.74
C ALA A 151 -6.72 -12.05 3.41
N GLU A 152 -6.26 -11.18 2.50
CA GLU A 152 -5.57 -11.59 1.28
C GLU A 152 -4.28 -12.36 1.58
N GLN A 153 -3.49 -11.90 2.54
CA GLN A 153 -2.25 -12.57 2.97
C GLN A 153 -2.52 -13.94 3.58
N ASP A 154 -3.53 -14.05 4.43
CA ASP A 154 -3.93 -15.32 5.03
C ASP A 154 -4.37 -16.33 3.98
N ALA A 155 -5.16 -15.89 3.00
CA ALA A 155 -5.60 -16.71 1.87
C ALA A 155 -4.40 -17.16 1.01
N ALA A 156 -3.48 -16.25 0.70
CA ALA A 156 -2.26 -16.57 -0.05
C ALA A 156 -1.37 -17.58 0.71
N GLN A 157 -1.17 -17.39 2.02
CA GLN A 157 -0.43 -18.33 2.86
C GLN A 157 -1.10 -19.71 2.94
N ALA A 158 -2.43 -19.76 3.04
CA ALA A 158 -3.18 -21.01 3.00
C ALA A 158 -2.95 -21.74 1.68
N LYS A 159 -2.97 -21.00 0.55
CA LYS A 159 -2.71 -21.55 -0.78
C LYS A 159 -1.29 -22.10 -0.93
N VAL A 160 -0.30 -21.42 -0.38
CA VAL A 160 1.09 -21.94 -0.35
C VAL A 160 1.19 -23.21 0.45
N ARG A 161 0.53 -23.31 1.61
CA ARG A 161 0.50 -24.54 2.43
C ARG A 161 -0.15 -25.70 1.67
N GLU A 162 -1.29 -25.46 1.03
CA GLU A 162 -2.01 -26.44 0.22
C GLU A 162 -1.15 -26.96 -0.93
N THR A 163 -0.62 -26.06 -1.77
CA THR A 163 0.20 -26.44 -2.93
C THR A 163 1.49 -27.15 -2.54
N LYS A 164 2.12 -26.76 -1.42
CA LYS A 164 3.28 -27.46 -0.86
C LYS A 164 2.94 -28.89 -0.41
N ALA A 165 1.79 -29.09 0.21
CA ALA A 165 1.33 -30.41 0.63
C ALA A 165 1.06 -31.30 -0.59
N GLU A 166 0.39 -30.78 -1.63
CA GLU A 166 0.14 -31.50 -2.88
C GLU A 166 1.44 -31.85 -3.61
N HIS A 167 2.39 -30.92 -3.73
CA HIS A 167 3.69 -31.20 -4.32
C HIS A 167 4.43 -32.34 -3.58
N ARG A 168 4.44 -32.32 -2.24
CA ARG A 168 5.02 -33.40 -1.44
C ARG A 168 4.30 -34.74 -1.64
N LYS A 169 2.98 -34.73 -1.83
CA LYS A 169 2.17 -35.92 -2.12
C LYS A 169 2.56 -36.47 -3.49
N GLN A 170 2.64 -35.67 -4.53
CA GLN A 170 3.03 -36.10 -5.89
C GLN A 170 4.44 -36.69 -5.93
N ILE A 171 5.40 -36.11 -5.18
CA ILE A 171 6.74 -36.71 -5.05
C ILE A 171 6.67 -38.12 -4.44
N ARG A 172 5.88 -38.31 -3.38
CA ARG A 172 5.71 -39.63 -2.74
C ARG A 172 5.04 -40.66 -3.67
N GLU A 173 3.99 -40.24 -4.39
CA GLU A 173 3.29 -41.09 -5.36
C GLU A 173 4.21 -41.47 -6.51
N ARG A 174 5.03 -40.55 -7.04
CA ARG A 174 6.05 -40.87 -8.05
C ARG A 174 7.05 -41.90 -7.53
N ALA A 175 7.58 -41.74 -6.32
CA ALA A 175 8.52 -42.68 -5.72
C ALA A 175 7.89 -44.10 -5.54
N ALA A 176 6.65 -44.15 -5.07
CA ALA A 176 5.90 -45.42 -4.93
C ALA A 176 5.64 -46.07 -6.31
N MET A 177 5.31 -45.27 -7.33
CA MET A 177 5.13 -45.73 -8.70
C MET A 177 6.42 -46.31 -9.27
N GLN A 178 7.56 -45.64 -9.09
CA GLN A 178 8.87 -46.15 -9.54
C GLN A 178 9.23 -47.46 -8.87
N THR A 179 9.00 -47.56 -7.55
CA THR A 179 9.21 -48.82 -6.80
C THR A 179 8.34 -49.95 -7.34
N ARG A 180 7.06 -49.67 -7.68
CA ARG A 180 6.14 -50.64 -8.27
C ARG A 180 6.61 -51.09 -9.65
N ILE A 181 7.01 -50.17 -10.53
CA ILE A 181 7.56 -50.47 -11.85
C ILE A 181 8.80 -51.36 -11.73
N ALA A 182 9.74 -51.03 -10.84
CA ALA A 182 10.95 -51.82 -10.62
C ALA A 182 10.64 -53.25 -10.12
N ARG A 183 9.67 -53.39 -9.21
CA ARG A 183 9.21 -54.70 -8.72
C ARG A 183 8.57 -55.54 -9.83
N ASP A 184 7.70 -54.92 -10.65
CA ASP A 184 7.02 -55.60 -11.76
C ASP A 184 8.04 -56.05 -12.82
N ALA A 185 9.03 -55.21 -13.14
CA ALA A 185 10.13 -55.56 -14.04
C ALA A 185 10.96 -56.78 -13.53
N ARG A 186 11.26 -56.80 -12.22
CA ARG A 186 11.97 -57.94 -11.59
C ARG A 186 11.15 -59.22 -11.66
N ARG A 187 9.83 -59.14 -11.39
CA ARG A 187 8.92 -60.30 -11.54
C ARG A 187 8.85 -60.79 -12.98
N GLY A 188 8.76 -59.88 -13.94
CA GLY A 188 8.78 -60.20 -15.38
C GLY A 188 10.06 -60.94 -15.81
N LYS A 189 11.23 -60.47 -15.34
CA LYS A 189 12.53 -61.15 -15.58
C LYS A 189 12.57 -62.57 -15.02
N ASN A 190 12.11 -62.75 -13.78
CA ASN A 190 12.09 -64.08 -13.14
C ASN A 190 11.11 -65.04 -13.85
N PHE A 191 9.95 -64.55 -14.30
CA PHE A 191 8.99 -65.32 -15.08
C PHE A 191 9.57 -65.74 -16.45
N ALA A 192 10.27 -64.83 -17.16
CA ALA A 192 10.95 -65.11 -18.39
C ALA A 192 12.03 -66.23 -18.22
N ALA A 193 12.81 -66.16 -17.15
CA ALA A 193 13.83 -67.15 -16.84
C ALA A 193 13.24 -68.56 -16.62
N SER A 194 11.97 -68.64 -16.21
CA SER A 194 11.29 -69.94 -16.00
C SER A 194 10.85 -70.67 -17.28
N LYS A 195 11.08 -70.11 -18.50
CA LYS A 195 10.79 -70.71 -19.84
C LYS A 195 9.34 -71.18 -20.03
N ARG A 196 8.36 -70.62 -19.39
CA ARG A 196 6.95 -71.02 -19.41
C ARG A 196 6.11 -70.59 -20.62
N LYS A 197 6.68 -69.76 -21.52
CA LYS A 197 6.01 -69.26 -22.74
C LYS A 197 6.95 -69.27 -23.94
N PRO A 198 6.42 -69.38 -25.21
CA PRO A 198 7.21 -69.22 -26.44
C PRO A 198 7.91 -67.85 -26.50
N GLY A 199 9.15 -67.78 -27.00
CA GLY A 199 10.00 -66.60 -26.98
C GLY A 199 9.41 -65.39 -27.68
N MET A 200 8.67 -65.59 -28.80
CA MET A 200 8.02 -64.51 -29.55
C MET A 200 6.90 -63.82 -28.73
N ALA A 201 6.07 -64.59 -28.02
CA ALA A 201 5.03 -64.05 -27.16
C ALA A 201 5.60 -63.28 -25.94
N MET A 202 6.75 -63.73 -25.42
CA MET A 202 7.45 -63.04 -24.33
C MET A 202 8.05 -61.72 -24.76
N GLY A 203 8.52 -61.55 -26.00
CA GLY A 203 9.02 -60.30 -26.54
C GLY A 203 7.91 -59.22 -26.69
N LEU A 204 6.73 -59.61 -27.16
CA LEU A 204 5.57 -58.76 -27.29
C LEU A 204 5.03 -58.31 -25.91
N ASP A 205 4.94 -59.20 -24.95
CA ASP A 205 4.52 -58.90 -23.58
C ASP A 205 5.51 -57.94 -22.88
N LYS A 206 6.82 -58.12 -23.12
CA LYS A 206 7.87 -57.22 -22.59
C LYS A 206 7.75 -55.83 -23.16
N ASN A 207 7.66 -55.67 -24.48
CA ASN A 207 7.54 -54.37 -25.15
C ASN A 207 6.26 -53.60 -24.69
N ARG A 208 5.14 -54.30 -24.54
CA ARG A 208 3.89 -53.72 -24.03
C ARG A 208 4.04 -53.25 -22.58
N SER A 209 4.68 -54.05 -21.72
CA SER A 209 4.94 -53.70 -20.32
C SER A 209 5.89 -52.50 -20.19
N GLU A 210 6.96 -52.44 -20.98
CA GLU A 210 7.91 -51.34 -20.98
C GLU A 210 7.25 -50.01 -21.44
N ARG A 211 6.45 -50.05 -22.54
CA ARG A 211 5.69 -48.88 -22.99
C ARG A 211 4.69 -48.37 -21.94
N SER A 212 3.98 -49.30 -21.28
CA SER A 212 3.04 -48.93 -20.21
C SER A 212 3.76 -48.37 -18.97
N ALA A 213 4.94 -48.91 -18.62
CA ALA A 213 5.76 -48.38 -17.53
C ALA A 213 6.33 -46.99 -17.85
N ALA A 214 6.80 -46.75 -19.09
CA ALA A 214 7.28 -45.47 -19.55
C ALA A 214 6.17 -44.43 -19.52
N GLY A 215 4.96 -44.73 -20.01
CA GLY A 215 3.80 -43.84 -19.95
C GLY A 215 3.41 -43.43 -18.53
N ARG A 216 3.38 -44.43 -17.61
CA ARG A 216 3.09 -44.15 -16.18
C ARG A 216 4.18 -43.28 -15.51
N SER A 217 5.44 -43.51 -15.84
CA SER A 217 6.55 -42.71 -15.33
C SER A 217 6.51 -41.29 -15.85
N LEU A 218 6.19 -41.08 -17.14
CA LEU A 218 6.02 -39.77 -17.75
C LEU A 218 4.89 -39.00 -17.05
N GLN A 219 3.71 -39.61 -16.94
CA GLN A 219 2.55 -39.01 -16.26
C GLN A 219 2.85 -38.60 -14.82
N ALA A 220 3.59 -39.46 -14.07
CA ALA A 220 3.98 -39.13 -12.70
C ALA A 220 4.99 -37.96 -12.62
N ASN A 221 5.90 -37.85 -13.60
CA ASN A 221 6.82 -36.73 -13.67
C ASN A 221 6.07 -35.40 -14.02
N ASP A 222 5.13 -35.48 -14.96
CA ASP A 222 4.30 -34.31 -15.35
C ASP A 222 3.46 -33.82 -14.17
N ALA A 223 2.90 -34.73 -13.37
CA ALA A 223 2.13 -34.39 -12.17
C ALA A 223 3.00 -33.66 -11.11
N VAL A 224 4.25 -34.14 -10.90
CA VAL A 224 5.19 -33.46 -9.99
C VAL A 224 5.56 -32.07 -10.52
N ALA A 225 5.84 -31.94 -11.83
CA ALA A 225 6.18 -30.66 -12.44
C ALA A 225 5.01 -29.66 -12.36
N ALA A 226 3.79 -30.10 -12.61
CA ALA A 226 2.59 -29.29 -12.47
C ALA A 226 2.37 -28.81 -11.03
N ALA A 227 2.54 -29.70 -10.04
CA ALA A 227 2.41 -29.36 -8.62
C ALA A 227 3.51 -28.39 -8.17
N GLN A 228 4.75 -28.53 -8.65
CA GLN A 228 5.83 -27.58 -8.41
C GLN A 228 5.49 -26.19 -8.99
N SER A 229 5.05 -26.14 -10.24
CA SER A 229 4.66 -24.87 -10.88
C SER A 229 3.52 -24.16 -10.14
N ALA A 230 2.53 -24.94 -9.66
CA ALA A 230 1.45 -24.39 -8.85
C ALA A 230 1.95 -23.82 -7.51
N HIS A 231 2.89 -24.50 -6.86
CA HIS A 231 3.52 -24.04 -5.62
C HIS A 231 4.32 -22.74 -5.85
N ASP A 232 5.13 -22.68 -6.91
CA ASP A 232 5.93 -21.51 -7.25
C ASP A 232 5.03 -20.29 -7.56
N LYS A 233 3.90 -20.50 -8.26
CA LYS A 233 2.91 -19.44 -8.48
C LYS A 233 2.30 -18.95 -7.16
N ALA A 234 1.95 -19.85 -6.25
CA ALA A 234 1.40 -19.48 -4.96
C ALA A 234 2.41 -18.70 -4.11
N GLN A 235 3.70 -19.06 -4.15
CA GLN A 235 4.75 -18.33 -3.45
C GLN A 235 4.95 -16.90 -4.01
N ARG A 236 4.87 -16.72 -5.33
CA ARG A 236 4.97 -15.38 -5.95
C ARG A 236 3.78 -14.49 -5.66
N ALA A 237 2.63 -15.06 -5.33
CA ALA A 237 1.44 -14.31 -4.93
C ALA A 237 1.50 -13.83 -3.47
N LEU A 238 2.44 -14.33 -2.66
CA LEU A 238 2.69 -13.79 -1.34
C LEU A 238 3.28 -12.38 -1.47
N ARG A 239 2.65 -11.45 -0.78
CA ARG A 239 3.16 -10.09 -0.66
C ARG A 239 4.46 -10.11 0.15
N ALA A 240 5.52 -9.51 -0.39
CA ALA A 240 6.79 -9.36 0.30
C ALA A 240 6.76 -8.11 1.19
N ASP A 241 5.90 -8.11 2.20
CA ASP A 241 5.98 -7.10 3.25
C ASP A 241 7.21 -7.43 4.11
N THR A 242 8.22 -6.59 3.99
CA THR A 242 9.45 -6.73 4.79
C THR A 242 9.13 -6.31 6.23
N HIS A 243 8.76 -7.24 7.07
CA HIS A 243 8.77 -7.01 8.51
C HIS A 243 10.23 -6.93 8.95
N VAL A 244 10.71 -5.71 9.17
CA VAL A 244 11.99 -5.50 9.82
C VAL A 244 11.81 -5.85 11.29
N HIS A 245 12.21 -7.06 11.68
CA HIS A 245 12.31 -7.44 13.08
C HIS A 245 13.65 -6.91 13.58
N ILE A 246 13.62 -5.82 14.35
CA ILE A 246 14.82 -5.30 15.01
C ILE A 246 14.89 -6.00 16.37
N ASP A 247 15.68 -7.05 16.46
CA ASP A 247 16.09 -7.62 17.74
C ASP A 247 17.12 -6.65 18.35
N LEU A 248 16.77 -5.99 19.46
CA LEU A 248 17.67 -5.15 20.23
C LEU A 248 18.17 -5.98 21.43
N PRO A 249 19.25 -6.74 21.29
CA PRO A 249 19.82 -7.48 22.41
C PRO A 249 20.34 -6.48 23.45
N GLY A 250 19.86 -6.54 24.68
CA GLY A 250 20.35 -5.75 25.81
C GLY A 250 19.48 -4.59 26.27
N THR A 251 18.23 -4.46 25.83
CA THR A 251 17.26 -3.49 26.36
C THR A 251 16.39 -4.04 27.49
N GLU A 252 16.87 -4.98 28.27
CA GLU A 252 16.23 -5.30 29.55
C GLU A 252 16.43 -4.11 30.48
N LEU A 253 15.37 -3.32 30.70
CA LEU A 253 15.34 -2.33 31.77
C LEU A 253 15.52 -3.10 33.09
N PRO A 254 16.47 -2.71 33.98
CA PRO A 254 16.56 -3.32 35.28
C PRO A 254 15.24 -3.09 36.00
N ALA A 255 14.66 -4.18 36.52
CA ALA A 255 13.45 -4.13 37.33
C ALA A 255 13.67 -3.14 38.47
N GLY A 256 12.76 -2.17 38.58
CA GLY A 256 12.90 -1.00 39.44
C GLY A 256 13.19 -1.30 40.90
N THR A 257 14.01 -0.45 41.43
CA THR A 257 14.09 -0.10 42.82
C THR A 257 13.03 0.93 43.16
#